data_d7e1c838755d7f3ef4d6bc00a136d4b2
#
_entry.id   d7e1c838755d7f3ef4d6bc00a136d4b2
#
_cell.length_a   1.000
_cell.length_b   1.000
_cell.length_c   1.000
_cell.angle_alpha   90.00
_cell.angle_beta   90.00
_cell.angle_gamma   90.00
#
_symmetry.space_group_name_H-M   'P 1'
#
loop_
_entity.id
_entity.type
_entity.pdbx_description
1 polymer ?
#
loop_
_entity_poly.entity_id
_entity_poly.type
_entity_poly.pdbx_seq_one_letter_code
_entity_poly.pdbx_strand_id
1 'polypeptide(L)'
;MRTALTQLLQIEYPIIQGAMAWVSEHKLVAAVANAGATGVIALGGRDAEWTRNEIRACKELTDKPFGVNLMLMAPNKDELVDIIIEEKPAFVTLGAGNPVPYIKPFQDAGIKVIPVVPSLKLAKRIQDAGADAMIVEGMEAGGHIGSQTTMSLMENILPEISIPV
;
A
#
# COMPACT_ATOMS: atom_id res chain seq x y z
N MET A 1 -5.91 2.79 -19.67
CA MET A 1 -7.34 2.95 -19.17
C MET A 1 -7.35 4.10 -18.18
N ARG A 2 -8.37 4.98 -18.17
CA ARG A 2 -8.39 6.14 -17.27
C ARG A 2 -9.37 5.88 -16.11
N THR A 3 -8.83 5.59 -14.93
CA THR A 3 -9.58 5.38 -13.68
C THR A 3 -9.03 6.29 -12.58
N ALA A 4 -9.72 6.42 -11.44
CA ALA A 4 -9.21 7.16 -10.29
C ALA A 4 -7.84 6.62 -9.82
N LEU A 5 -7.69 5.30 -9.78
CA LEU A 5 -6.43 4.66 -9.40
C LEU A 5 -5.29 4.96 -10.38
N THR A 6 -5.53 4.84 -11.70
CA THR A 6 -4.48 5.12 -12.69
C THR A 6 -4.05 6.58 -12.71
N GLN A 7 -4.96 7.51 -12.39
CA GLN A 7 -4.63 8.92 -12.25
C GLN A 7 -3.86 9.21 -10.95
N LEU A 8 -4.27 8.57 -9.84
CA LEU A 8 -3.62 8.74 -8.55
C LEU A 8 -2.17 8.26 -8.58
N LEU A 9 -1.94 7.05 -9.13
CA LEU A 9 -0.64 6.39 -9.12
C LEU A 9 0.18 6.59 -10.40
N GLN A 10 -0.37 7.28 -11.42
CA GLN A 10 0.30 7.52 -12.71
C GLN A 10 0.72 6.22 -13.41
N ILE A 11 -0.17 5.22 -13.42
CA ILE A 11 0.02 3.90 -14.04
C ILE A 11 -0.91 3.72 -15.25
N GLU A 12 -0.58 2.80 -16.15
CA GLU A 12 -1.37 2.54 -17.38
C GLU A 12 -2.60 1.68 -17.09
N TYR A 13 -2.43 0.63 -16.30
CA TYR A 13 -3.48 -0.33 -15.95
C TYR A 13 -3.86 -0.20 -14.46
N PRO A 14 -5.15 -0.26 -14.10
CA PRO A 14 -5.61 -0.18 -12.71
C PRO A 14 -5.38 -1.50 -11.96
N ILE A 15 -4.12 -1.92 -11.89
CA ILE A 15 -3.71 -3.18 -11.28
C ILE A 15 -2.57 -2.91 -10.31
N ILE A 16 -2.73 -3.41 -9.08
CA ILE A 16 -1.67 -3.40 -8.06
C ILE A 16 -1.33 -4.87 -7.73
N GLN A 17 -0.08 -5.28 -7.95
CA GLN A 17 0.41 -6.53 -7.39
C GLN A 17 0.61 -6.33 -5.89
N GLY A 18 -0.21 -7.01 -5.09
CA GLY A 18 -0.21 -6.91 -3.64
C GLY A 18 1.07 -7.47 -3.00
N ALA A 19 1.39 -6.99 -1.81
CA ALA A 19 2.56 -7.45 -1.07
C ALA A 19 2.42 -8.92 -0.64
N MET A 20 3.40 -9.73 -0.98
CA MET A 20 3.53 -11.13 -0.56
C MET A 20 4.85 -11.28 0.19
N ALA A 21 4.79 -11.57 1.49
CA ALA A 21 5.99 -11.77 2.32
C ALA A 21 6.95 -12.78 1.67
N TRP A 22 8.23 -12.44 1.62
CA TRP A 22 9.31 -13.26 1.04
C TRP A 22 9.25 -13.47 -0.48
N VAL A 23 8.25 -12.92 -1.19
CA VAL A 23 8.05 -13.07 -2.63
C VAL A 23 8.09 -11.73 -3.36
N SER A 24 7.39 -10.72 -2.83
CA SER A 24 7.32 -9.40 -3.47
C SER A 24 8.58 -8.59 -3.16
N GLU A 25 9.62 -8.83 -3.94
CA GLU A 25 10.92 -8.18 -3.90
C GLU A 25 11.12 -7.31 -5.16
N HIS A 26 12.20 -6.54 -5.22
CA HIS A 26 12.48 -5.54 -6.27
C HIS A 26 12.29 -6.07 -7.71
N LYS A 27 12.69 -7.32 -8.00
CA LYS A 27 12.59 -7.88 -9.36
C LYS A 27 11.14 -8.06 -9.82
N LEU A 28 10.29 -8.63 -8.95
CA LEU A 28 8.87 -8.79 -9.25
C LEU A 28 8.18 -7.44 -9.37
N VAL A 29 8.41 -6.56 -8.40
CA VAL A 29 7.78 -5.24 -8.35
C VAL A 29 8.16 -4.39 -9.55
N ALA A 30 9.45 -4.35 -9.92
CA ALA A 30 9.92 -3.64 -11.10
C ALA A 30 9.36 -4.23 -12.40
N ALA A 31 9.27 -5.55 -12.52
CA ALA A 31 8.69 -6.20 -13.69
C ALA A 31 7.21 -5.84 -13.88
N VAL A 32 6.43 -5.82 -12.78
CA VAL A 32 5.02 -5.41 -12.80
C VAL A 32 4.89 -3.93 -13.18
N ALA A 33 5.72 -3.07 -12.61
CA ALA A 33 5.73 -1.63 -12.93
C ALA A 33 6.08 -1.38 -14.40
N ASN A 34 7.09 -2.05 -14.92
CA ASN A 34 7.50 -1.96 -16.33
C ASN A 34 6.45 -2.48 -17.31
N ALA A 35 5.56 -3.38 -16.85
CA ALA A 35 4.41 -3.85 -17.63
C ALA A 35 3.21 -2.87 -17.63
N GLY A 36 3.31 -1.71 -16.98
CA GLY A 36 2.28 -0.67 -16.96
C GLY A 36 1.29 -0.73 -15.79
N ALA A 37 1.47 -1.70 -14.88
CA ALA A 37 0.75 -1.79 -13.60
C ALA A 37 1.59 -1.16 -12.47
N THR A 38 1.41 -1.58 -11.22
CA THR A 38 2.33 -1.26 -10.13
C THR A 38 2.44 -2.41 -9.16
N GLY A 39 3.60 -2.56 -8.54
CA GLY A 39 3.85 -3.58 -7.53
C GLY A 39 4.15 -2.97 -6.16
N VAL A 40 4.09 -3.81 -5.14
CA VAL A 40 4.32 -3.43 -3.75
C VAL A 40 5.37 -4.33 -3.12
N ILE A 41 6.51 -3.76 -2.69
CA ILE A 41 7.54 -4.48 -1.94
C ILE A 41 7.00 -4.83 -0.55
N ALA A 42 7.15 -6.10 -0.14
CA ALA A 42 6.67 -6.57 1.16
C ALA A 42 7.75 -6.42 2.23
N LEU A 43 7.50 -5.56 3.23
CA LEU A 43 8.46 -5.29 4.32
C LEU A 43 8.28 -6.17 5.55
N GLY A 44 7.25 -7.04 5.57
CA GLY A 44 6.98 -7.92 6.71
C GLY A 44 8.14 -8.85 7.04
N GLY A 45 8.67 -8.79 8.27
CA GLY A 45 9.81 -9.59 8.73
C GLY A 45 11.18 -9.11 8.22
N ARG A 46 11.25 -7.94 7.61
CA ARG A 46 12.48 -7.35 7.08
C ARG A 46 13.04 -6.26 8.00
N ASP A 47 14.34 -6.07 8.00
CA ASP A 47 15.02 -4.99 8.72
C ASP A 47 15.15 -3.71 7.85
N ALA A 48 15.65 -2.66 8.45
CA ALA A 48 15.81 -1.36 7.81
C ALA A 48 16.85 -1.37 6.68
N GLU A 49 17.96 -2.05 6.87
CA GLU A 49 19.03 -2.13 5.87
C GLU A 49 18.54 -2.85 4.61
N TRP A 50 17.90 -4.02 4.78
CA TRP A 50 17.29 -4.74 3.67
C TRP A 50 16.24 -3.87 2.98
N THR A 51 15.36 -3.21 3.74
CA THR A 51 14.30 -2.36 3.19
C THR A 51 14.88 -1.24 2.31
N ARG A 52 15.92 -0.55 2.78
CA ARG A 52 16.60 0.50 2.02
C ARG A 52 17.19 -0.04 0.73
N ASN A 53 17.94 -1.14 0.83
CA ASN A 53 18.60 -1.77 -0.31
C ASN A 53 17.57 -2.24 -1.35
N GLU A 54 16.46 -2.80 -0.90
CA GLU A 54 15.39 -3.31 -1.76
C GLU A 54 14.67 -2.21 -2.53
N ILE A 55 14.36 -1.08 -1.86
CA ILE A 55 13.77 0.09 -2.53
C ILE A 55 14.74 0.65 -3.58
N ARG A 56 16.01 0.77 -3.25
CA ARG A 56 17.04 1.26 -4.18
C ARG A 56 17.23 0.34 -5.37
N ALA A 57 17.33 -0.97 -5.13
CA ALA A 57 17.43 -1.96 -6.20
C ALA A 57 16.20 -1.93 -7.15
N CYS A 58 15.01 -1.68 -6.61
CA CYS A 58 13.82 -1.48 -7.44
C CYS A 58 13.93 -0.23 -8.33
N LYS A 59 14.41 0.89 -7.77
CA LYS A 59 14.64 2.14 -8.53
C LYS A 59 15.69 2.00 -9.64
N GLU A 60 16.65 1.08 -9.49
CA GLU A 60 17.62 0.77 -10.55
C GLU A 60 17.00 0.01 -11.72
N LEU A 61 15.92 -0.76 -11.48
CA LEU A 61 15.26 -1.59 -12.49
C LEU A 61 14.06 -0.92 -13.16
N THR A 62 13.51 0.17 -12.59
CA THR A 62 12.35 0.87 -13.13
C THR A 62 12.32 2.34 -12.73
N ASP A 63 11.88 3.18 -13.66
CA ASP A 63 11.51 4.58 -13.44
C ASP A 63 10.00 4.76 -13.16
N LYS A 64 9.25 3.65 -13.18
CA LYS A 64 7.80 3.63 -12.96
C LYS A 64 7.44 3.64 -11.48
N PRO A 65 6.24 4.15 -11.12
CA PRO A 65 5.80 4.18 -9.73
C PRO A 65 5.64 2.77 -9.16
N PHE A 66 6.16 2.57 -7.95
CA PHE A 66 5.94 1.38 -7.14
C PHE A 66 5.75 1.75 -5.68
N GLY A 67 5.18 0.85 -4.91
CA GLY A 67 4.92 1.04 -3.49
C GLY A 67 5.67 0.07 -2.59
N VAL A 68 5.50 0.29 -1.30
CA VAL A 68 5.94 -0.62 -0.24
C VAL A 68 4.77 -0.93 0.70
N ASN A 69 4.76 -2.10 1.33
CA ASN A 69 3.77 -2.45 2.34
C ASN A 69 4.39 -2.48 3.72
N LEU A 70 3.90 -1.63 4.61
CA LEU A 70 4.30 -1.60 6.01
C LEU A 70 3.24 -2.30 6.87
N MET A 71 3.66 -3.37 7.57
CA MET A 71 2.85 -4.04 8.57
C MET A 71 2.97 -3.29 9.91
N LEU A 72 1.89 -2.67 10.38
CA LEU A 72 1.91 -1.79 11.56
C LEU A 72 2.08 -2.54 12.89
N MET A 73 1.98 -3.88 12.89
CA MET A 73 2.32 -4.73 14.02
C MET A 73 3.81 -5.12 14.08
N ALA A 74 4.60 -4.76 13.07
CA ALA A 74 6.03 -5.06 13.07
C ALA A 74 6.74 -4.34 14.23
N PRO A 75 7.62 -5.03 14.99
CA PRO A 75 8.30 -4.44 16.14
C PRO A 75 9.23 -3.27 15.76
N ASN A 76 9.76 -3.30 14.55
CA ASN A 76 10.66 -2.28 13.99
C ASN A 76 9.96 -1.28 13.05
N LYS A 77 8.62 -1.17 13.12
CA LYS A 77 7.84 -0.33 12.20
C LYS A 77 8.30 1.14 12.16
N ASP A 78 8.70 1.70 13.29
CA ASP A 78 9.08 3.11 13.36
C ASP A 78 10.40 3.37 12.59
N GLU A 79 11.36 2.47 12.68
CA GLU A 79 12.58 2.49 11.88
C GLU A 79 12.28 2.34 10.37
N LEU A 80 11.33 1.45 10.02
CA LEU A 80 10.89 1.29 8.63
C LEU A 80 10.15 2.54 8.11
N VAL A 81 9.40 3.25 8.95
CA VAL A 81 8.77 4.53 8.59
C VAL A 81 9.83 5.55 8.18
N ASP A 82 10.91 5.69 8.96
CA ASP A 82 12.00 6.61 8.65
C ASP A 82 12.64 6.27 7.30
N ILE A 83 12.93 5.00 7.05
CA ILE A 83 13.48 4.53 5.77
C ILE A 83 12.54 4.82 4.59
N ILE A 84 11.24 4.57 4.75
CA ILE A 84 10.27 4.83 3.68
C ILE A 84 10.21 6.33 3.37
N ILE A 85 10.24 7.19 4.40
CA ILE A 85 10.25 8.66 4.24
C ILE A 85 11.53 9.13 3.53
N GLU A 86 12.69 8.55 3.86
CA GLU A 86 13.96 8.88 3.21
C GLU A 86 13.99 8.41 1.76
N GLU A 87 13.58 7.18 1.49
CA GLU A 87 13.67 6.56 0.16
C GLU A 87 12.52 6.94 -0.77
N LYS A 88 11.41 7.47 -0.28
CA LYS A 88 10.29 8.03 -1.07
C LYS A 88 9.80 7.12 -2.20
N PRO A 89 9.27 5.93 -1.93
CA PRO A 89 8.49 5.21 -2.93
C PRO A 89 7.25 6.02 -3.33
N ALA A 90 6.61 5.70 -4.46
CA ALA A 90 5.46 6.45 -4.94
C ALA A 90 4.26 6.39 -3.97
N PHE A 91 4.09 5.26 -3.30
CA PHE A 91 3.03 5.08 -2.31
C PHE A 91 3.40 4.04 -1.25
N VAL A 92 2.67 4.06 -0.15
CA VAL A 92 2.75 3.07 0.93
C VAL A 92 1.38 2.46 1.18
N THR A 93 1.31 1.13 1.30
CA THR A 93 0.14 0.43 1.83
C THR A 93 0.37 0.12 3.31
N LEU A 94 -0.64 0.31 4.14
CA LEU A 94 -0.58 0.14 5.59
C LEU A 94 -1.58 -0.92 6.03
N GLY A 95 -1.11 -2.02 6.58
CA GLY A 95 -1.95 -3.11 7.05
C GLY A 95 -1.66 -3.52 8.49
N ALA A 96 -2.51 -4.37 9.05
CA ALA A 96 -2.36 -5.00 10.37
C ALA A 96 -2.08 -3.97 11.49
N GLY A 97 -2.98 -2.99 11.66
CA GLY A 97 -2.88 -2.00 12.74
C GLY A 97 -3.67 -0.73 12.49
N ASN A 98 -3.36 0.34 13.24
CA ASN A 98 -4.00 1.65 13.09
C ASN A 98 -3.15 2.55 12.18
N PRO A 99 -3.57 2.83 10.93
CA PRO A 99 -2.77 3.62 9.99
C PRO A 99 -2.85 5.14 10.22
N VAL A 100 -3.85 5.64 10.95
CA VAL A 100 -4.13 7.07 11.11
C VAL A 100 -2.91 7.92 11.50
N PRO A 101 -2.07 7.54 12.47
CA PRO A 101 -0.90 8.33 12.85
C PRO A 101 0.16 8.49 11.76
N TYR A 102 0.15 7.61 10.75
CA TYR A 102 1.17 7.54 9.69
C TYR A 102 0.75 8.25 8.39
N ILE A 103 -0.55 8.57 8.22
CA ILE A 103 -1.07 9.18 6.99
C ILE A 103 -0.36 10.50 6.72
N LYS A 104 -0.45 11.44 7.65
CA LYS A 104 0.14 12.77 7.48
C LYS A 104 1.67 12.76 7.31
N PRO A 105 2.46 12.04 8.12
CA PRO A 105 3.91 11.96 7.94
C PRO A 105 4.34 11.49 6.55
N PHE A 106 3.71 10.46 5.99
CA PHE A 106 4.03 9.99 4.64
C PHE A 106 3.61 10.99 3.57
N GLN A 107 2.43 11.61 3.69
CA GLN A 107 1.97 12.64 2.74
C GLN A 107 2.87 13.87 2.75
N ASP A 108 3.36 14.30 3.91
CA ASP A 108 4.32 15.42 4.03
C ASP A 108 5.66 15.09 3.34
N ALA A 109 6.02 13.82 3.27
CA ALA A 109 7.17 13.36 2.49
C ALA A 109 6.89 13.21 0.97
N GLY A 110 5.65 13.43 0.53
CA GLY A 110 5.22 13.30 -0.87
C GLY A 110 4.84 11.88 -1.28
N ILE A 111 4.62 10.98 -0.31
CA ILE A 111 4.27 9.57 -0.53
C ILE A 111 2.74 9.41 -0.42
N LYS A 112 2.11 8.77 -1.42
CA LYS A 112 0.68 8.45 -1.35
C LYS A 112 0.40 7.37 -0.31
N VAL A 113 -0.68 7.52 0.44
CA VAL A 113 -1.03 6.59 1.53
C VAL A 113 -2.31 5.84 1.19
N ILE A 114 -2.21 4.52 1.10
CA ILE A 114 -3.29 3.61 0.70
C ILE A 114 -3.44 2.50 1.75
N PRO A 115 -4.15 2.76 2.87
CA PRO A 115 -4.35 1.76 3.91
C PRO A 115 -5.23 0.60 3.45
N VAL A 116 -5.00 -0.57 4.05
CA VAL A 116 -5.82 -1.78 3.86
C VAL A 116 -6.90 -1.82 4.94
N VAL A 117 -8.16 -1.99 4.54
CA VAL A 117 -9.33 -1.91 5.42
C VAL A 117 -10.19 -3.16 5.37
N PRO A 118 -10.44 -3.82 6.52
CA PRO A 118 -11.32 -4.97 6.64
C PRO A 118 -12.74 -4.62 7.15
N SER A 119 -13.09 -3.34 7.25
CA SER A 119 -14.40 -2.93 7.79
C SER A 119 -14.79 -1.50 7.40
N LEU A 120 -16.09 -1.24 7.29
CA LEU A 120 -16.64 0.10 7.05
C LEU A 120 -16.23 1.10 8.15
N LYS A 121 -16.18 0.67 9.41
CA LYS A 121 -15.76 1.54 10.52
C LYS A 121 -14.33 2.07 10.32
N LEU A 122 -13.41 1.21 9.91
CA LEU A 122 -12.04 1.63 9.63
C LEU A 122 -11.96 2.46 8.35
N ALA A 123 -12.72 2.10 7.30
CA ALA A 123 -12.78 2.85 6.04
C ALA A 123 -13.17 4.31 6.26
N LYS A 124 -14.26 4.58 7.01
CA LYS A 124 -14.68 5.94 7.36
C LYS A 124 -13.58 6.70 8.12
N ARG A 125 -13.00 6.07 9.13
CA ARG A 125 -11.93 6.68 9.93
C ARG A 125 -10.68 7.04 9.10
N ILE A 126 -10.34 6.23 8.12
CA ILE A 126 -9.21 6.44 7.22
C ILE A 126 -9.51 7.57 6.24
N GLN A 127 -10.71 7.61 5.67
CA GLN A 127 -11.16 8.72 4.84
C GLN A 127 -11.13 10.05 5.60
N ASP A 128 -11.68 10.07 6.83
CA ASP A 128 -11.69 11.27 7.69
C ASP A 128 -10.27 11.73 8.05
N ALA A 129 -9.32 10.79 8.13
CA ALA A 129 -7.91 11.10 8.35
C ALA A 129 -7.18 11.58 7.08
N GLY A 130 -7.84 11.60 5.93
CA GLY A 130 -7.32 12.16 4.68
C GLY A 130 -6.42 11.24 3.87
N ALA A 131 -6.60 9.91 3.95
CA ALA A 131 -5.87 8.98 3.08
C ALA A 131 -6.14 9.25 1.58
N ASP A 132 -5.17 8.97 0.73
CA ASP A 132 -5.28 9.22 -0.73
C ASP A 132 -6.20 8.22 -1.44
N ALA A 133 -6.26 6.99 -0.94
CA ALA A 133 -7.12 5.90 -1.39
C ALA A 133 -7.18 4.82 -0.30
N MET A 134 -7.91 3.73 -0.52
CA MET A 134 -7.87 2.56 0.37
C MET A 134 -7.99 1.26 -0.43
N ILE A 135 -7.51 0.17 0.16
CA ILE A 135 -7.71 -1.18 -0.33
C ILE A 135 -8.71 -1.87 0.60
N VAL A 136 -9.84 -2.31 0.06
CA VAL A 136 -10.81 -3.12 0.78
C VAL A 136 -10.38 -4.58 0.68
N GLU A 137 -10.13 -5.22 1.82
CA GLU A 137 -9.62 -6.58 1.87
C GLU A 137 -10.60 -7.50 2.60
N GLY A 138 -11.17 -8.44 1.86
CA GLY A 138 -12.05 -9.48 2.39
C GLY A 138 -11.30 -10.72 2.87
N MET A 139 -12.05 -11.69 3.43
CA MET A 139 -11.52 -12.92 4.00
C MET A 139 -10.90 -13.88 2.96
N GLU A 140 -11.09 -13.62 1.67
CA GLU A 140 -10.47 -14.39 0.58
C GLU A 140 -9.00 -14.01 0.34
N ALA A 141 -8.51 -12.96 1.01
CA ALA A 141 -7.11 -12.54 0.95
C ALA A 141 -6.20 -13.45 1.78
N GLY A 142 -4.89 -13.25 1.63
CA GLY A 142 -3.88 -13.95 2.44
C GLY A 142 -3.38 -13.10 3.60
N GLY A 143 -2.77 -13.75 4.60
CA GLY A 143 -2.18 -13.08 5.76
C GLY A 143 -3.18 -12.73 6.87
N HIS A 144 -3.14 -11.51 7.37
CA HIS A 144 -4.04 -11.02 8.41
C HIS A 144 -5.33 -10.50 7.79
N ILE A 145 -6.37 -11.29 7.77
CA ILE A 145 -7.64 -11.02 7.10
C ILE A 145 -8.75 -10.62 8.06
N GLY A 146 -9.78 -9.95 7.53
CA GLY A 146 -11.04 -9.71 8.24
C GLY A 146 -11.98 -10.92 8.22
N SER A 147 -13.22 -10.73 8.69
CA SER A 147 -14.25 -11.79 8.81
C SER A 147 -15.36 -11.68 7.75
N GLN A 148 -15.33 -10.70 6.86
CA GLN A 148 -16.32 -10.50 5.82
C GLN A 148 -15.76 -10.91 4.46
N THR A 149 -16.63 -11.42 3.57
CA THR A 149 -16.24 -11.65 2.17
C THR A 149 -16.04 -10.32 1.45
N THR A 150 -15.18 -10.32 0.44
CA THR A 150 -14.86 -9.10 -0.33
C THR A 150 -16.12 -8.45 -0.90
N MET A 151 -17.01 -9.23 -1.51
CA MET A 151 -18.24 -8.70 -2.11
C MET A 151 -19.16 -8.05 -1.07
N SER A 152 -19.39 -8.70 0.06
CA SER A 152 -20.21 -8.14 1.14
C SER A 152 -19.59 -6.89 1.74
N LEU A 153 -18.26 -6.88 1.88
CA LEU A 153 -17.55 -5.73 2.41
C LEU A 153 -17.62 -4.53 1.46
N MET A 154 -17.47 -4.74 0.15
CA MET A 154 -17.57 -3.70 -0.86
C MET A 154 -18.98 -3.11 -0.95
N GLU A 155 -20.05 -3.92 -0.87
CA GLU A 155 -21.42 -3.45 -0.81
C GLU A 155 -21.66 -2.45 0.35
N ASN A 156 -21.04 -2.71 1.49
CA ASN A 156 -21.16 -1.85 2.66
C ASN A 156 -20.26 -0.58 2.59
N ILE A 157 -19.11 -0.65 1.94
CA ILE A 157 -18.11 0.42 1.95
C ILE A 157 -18.34 1.40 0.81
N LEU A 158 -18.55 0.93 -0.43
CA LEU A 158 -18.57 1.80 -1.60
C LEU A 158 -19.61 2.93 -1.54
N PRO A 159 -20.84 2.75 -1.02
CA PRO A 159 -21.80 3.84 -0.92
C PRO A 159 -21.42 4.93 0.09
N GLU A 160 -20.53 4.63 1.02
CA GLU A 160 -20.20 5.47 2.17
C GLU A 160 -18.85 6.19 2.05
N ILE A 161 -18.07 5.86 1.01
CA ILE A 161 -16.69 6.33 0.84
C ILE A 161 -16.57 7.11 -0.46
N SER A 162 -15.89 8.25 -0.42
CA SER A 162 -15.71 9.15 -1.56
C SER A 162 -14.29 9.17 -2.13
N ILE A 163 -13.31 8.64 -1.40
CA ILE A 163 -11.95 8.47 -1.93
C ILE A 163 -11.85 7.18 -2.77
N PRO A 164 -10.85 7.04 -3.65
CA PRO A 164 -10.68 5.82 -4.46
C PRO A 164 -10.58 4.55 -3.61
N VAL A 165 -11.29 3.49 -4.03
CA VAL A 165 -11.32 2.17 -3.40
C VAL A 165 -10.92 1.12 -4.42
#